data_ace331618fdc9d5f20af30b82bdb34ed
#
_entry.id   ace331618fdc9d5f20af30b82bdb34ed
#
_cell.length_a   1.000
_cell.length_b   1.000
_cell.length_c   1.000
_cell.angle_alpha   90.00
_cell.angle_beta   90.00
_cell.angle_gamma   90.00
#
_symmetry.space_group_name_H-M   'P 1'
#
loop_
_entity.id
_entity.type
_entity.pdbx_description
1 polymer ?
#
loop_
_entity_poly.entity_id
_entity_poly.type
_entity_poly.pdbx_seq_one_letter_code
_entity_poly.pdbx_strand_id
1 'polypeptide(L)'
;MTGRPLKRVGHKGAGLIAPGNTYASFDAALAAGVDMIEFDVLPARVGERLLLAHDYDDAAWRLPHTLDEALAHLASDAFAGIEFDVDLKLPGYELRVLDALRDHGMLDRALISSQYRSSLTVIRGAEPSVRLGWSVPKLRRDPFRSRVTTAAALIAVQASHVILPGRAGRAIRHGECDALMAHWRLVTPRLVHSVQAAGGELYVWTVDELPRLRAMETLGVTGVISNDPRLFAALAT
;
A
#
# COMPACT_ATOMS: atom_id res chain seq x y z
N MET A 1 0.52 1.95 27.84
CA MET A 1 -0.30 1.70 26.64
C MET A 1 0.45 0.66 25.82
N THR A 2 0.05 -0.59 25.89
CA THR A 2 0.62 -1.68 25.05
C THR A 2 0.13 -1.46 23.64
N GLY A 3 0.94 -0.72 22.86
CA GLY A 3 0.65 -0.47 21.47
C GLY A 3 0.60 -1.79 20.70
N ARG A 4 -0.34 -1.89 19.75
CA ARG A 4 -0.36 -3.00 18.78
C ARG A 4 1.01 -3.02 18.08
N PRO A 5 1.66 -4.16 17.88
CA PRO A 5 2.95 -4.21 17.22
C PRO A 5 2.86 -3.60 15.82
N LEU A 6 3.91 -2.90 15.39
CA LEU A 6 4.00 -2.29 14.06
C LEU A 6 3.88 -3.37 12.99
N LYS A 7 2.93 -3.24 12.07
CA LYS A 7 2.79 -4.15 10.93
C LYS A 7 3.90 -3.90 9.90
N ARG A 8 4.65 -4.94 9.58
CA ARG A 8 5.78 -4.93 8.67
C ARG A 8 5.29 -5.25 7.27
N VAL A 9 5.41 -4.29 6.33
CA VAL A 9 4.87 -4.46 4.97
C VAL A 9 6.00 -4.41 3.95
N GLY A 10 6.10 -5.45 3.13
CA GLY A 10 7.04 -5.51 2.02
C GLY A 10 6.49 -4.79 0.79
N HIS A 11 7.18 -3.74 0.29
CA HIS A 11 6.78 -2.95 -0.87
C HIS A 11 7.13 -3.68 -2.16
N LYS A 12 6.12 -4.00 -2.96
CA LYS A 12 6.26 -4.84 -4.17
C LYS A 12 6.93 -6.18 -3.83
N GLY A 13 6.60 -6.72 -2.65
CA GLY A 13 7.37 -7.76 -1.99
C GLY A 13 8.58 -7.20 -1.25
N ALA A 14 9.78 -7.40 -1.77
CA ALA A 14 11.04 -6.87 -1.25
C ALA A 14 11.84 -6.21 -2.37
N GLY A 15 11.38 -5.08 -2.87
CA GLY A 15 11.83 -4.45 -4.12
C GLY A 15 13.31 -4.05 -4.17
N LEU A 16 14.00 -3.93 -3.02
CA LEU A 16 15.45 -3.72 -2.96
C LEU A 16 16.26 -5.02 -2.81
N ILE A 17 15.60 -6.17 -2.63
CA ILE A 17 16.27 -7.49 -2.53
C ILE A 17 16.15 -8.26 -3.85
N ALA A 18 14.96 -8.21 -4.46
CA ALA A 18 14.67 -8.81 -5.77
C ALA A 18 13.78 -7.86 -6.57
N PRO A 19 13.70 -8.00 -7.92
CA PRO A 19 12.83 -7.16 -8.73
C PRO A 19 11.41 -7.15 -8.20
N GLY A 20 10.87 -5.98 -7.89
CA GLY A 20 9.55 -5.84 -7.29
C GLY A 20 8.41 -6.40 -8.15
N ASN A 21 7.29 -6.77 -7.53
CA ASN A 21 6.14 -7.40 -8.20
C ASN A 21 6.49 -8.72 -8.91
N THR A 22 7.38 -9.54 -8.32
CA THR A 22 7.77 -10.86 -8.82
C THR A 22 7.71 -11.90 -7.70
N TYR A 23 7.62 -13.19 -8.04
CA TYR A 23 7.67 -14.28 -7.06
C TYR A 23 8.91 -14.18 -6.18
N ALA A 24 10.08 -13.92 -6.78
CA ALA A 24 11.33 -13.79 -6.03
C ALA A 24 11.27 -12.66 -4.98
N SER A 25 10.59 -11.53 -5.29
CA SER A 25 10.41 -10.46 -4.31
C SER A 25 9.42 -10.82 -3.20
N PHE A 26 8.40 -11.59 -3.51
CA PHE A 26 7.42 -12.08 -2.52
C PHE A 26 8.05 -13.10 -1.58
N ASP A 27 8.82 -14.06 -2.13
CA ASP A 27 9.56 -15.05 -1.34
C ASP A 27 10.62 -14.37 -0.44
N ALA A 28 11.30 -13.35 -0.96
CA ALA A 28 12.26 -12.57 -0.18
C ALA A 28 11.59 -11.77 0.95
N ALA A 29 10.39 -11.22 0.72
CA ALA A 29 9.61 -10.55 1.76
C ALA A 29 9.16 -11.54 2.84
N LEU A 30 8.66 -12.71 2.45
CA LEU A 30 8.30 -13.79 3.36
C LEU A 30 9.49 -14.22 4.22
N ALA A 31 10.66 -14.45 3.60
CA ALA A 31 11.89 -14.82 4.30
C ALA A 31 12.37 -13.74 5.28
N ALA A 32 12.09 -12.46 5.00
CA ALA A 32 12.37 -11.35 5.91
C ALA A 32 11.34 -11.22 7.06
N GLY A 33 10.31 -12.03 7.09
CA GLY A 33 9.32 -12.09 8.17
C GLY A 33 8.36 -10.92 8.18
N VAL A 34 7.86 -10.49 7.01
CA VAL A 34 6.81 -9.46 6.93
C VAL A 34 5.46 -10.01 7.38
N ASP A 35 4.56 -9.11 7.77
CA ASP A 35 3.18 -9.43 8.15
C ASP A 35 2.22 -9.24 6.95
N MET A 36 2.62 -8.42 5.97
CA MET A 36 1.84 -8.08 4.78
C MET A 36 2.78 -7.86 3.58
N ILE A 37 2.31 -8.21 2.39
CA ILE A 37 3.00 -7.91 1.13
C ILE A 37 2.12 -6.95 0.33
N GLU A 38 2.70 -5.82 -0.09
CA GLU A 38 2.07 -4.90 -1.02
C GLU A 38 2.53 -5.22 -2.44
N PHE A 39 1.61 -5.12 -3.41
CA PHE A 39 1.92 -5.24 -4.82
C PHE A 39 0.98 -4.41 -5.71
N ASP A 40 1.54 -3.97 -6.83
CA ASP A 40 0.86 -3.11 -7.80
C ASP A 40 0.03 -3.93 -8.80
N VAL A 41 -1.20 -3.52 -9.08
CA VAL A 41 -2.04 -4.11 -10.12
C VAL A 41 -2.39 -3.07 -11.18
N LEU A 42 -2.13 -3.42 -12.45
CA LEU A 42 -2.35 -2.58 -13.62
C LEU A 42 -3.11 -3.37 -14.71
N PRO A 43 -4.14 -2.80 -15.36
CA PRO A 43 -4.78 -3.48 -16.49
C PRO A 43 -3.86 -3.48 -17.71
N ALA A 44 -3.80 -4.57 -18.46
CA ALA A 44 -3.09 -4.61 -19.73
C ALA A 44 -3.70 -3.59 -20.72
N ARG A 45 -2.86 -3.03 -21.61
CA ARG A 45 -3.35 -2.08 -22.64
C ARG A 45 -4.29 -2.73 -23.65
N VAL A 46 -4.15 -4.04 -23.85
CA VAL A 46 -4.95 -4.82 -24.79
C VAL A 46 -5.38 -6.12 -24.09
N GLY A 47 -6.64 -6.48 -24.28
CA GLY A 47 -7.26 -7.64 -23.64
C GLY A 47 -7.64 -7.38 -22.19
N GLU A 48 -7.96 -8.46 -21.47
CA GLU A 48 -8.55 -8.38 -20.12
C GLU A 48 -7.57 -8.74 -18.99
N ARG A 49 -6.30 -9.03 -19.31
CA ARG A 49 -5.33 -9.43 -18.28
C ARG A 49 -5.05 -8.28 -17.30
N LEU A 50 -4.91 -8.63 -16.03
CA LEU A 50 -4.38 -7.77 -14.98
C LEU A 50 -2.92 -8.15 -14.74
N LEU A 51 -2.04 -7.16 -14.67
CA LEU A 51 -0.59 -7.32 -14.61
C LEU A 51 -0.05 -6.81 -13.28
N LEU A 52 0.98 -7.44 -12.76
CA LEU A 52 1.74 -6.93 -11.63
C LEU A 52 2.77 -5.91 -12.11
N ALA A 53 2.38 -4.66 -12.22
CA ALA A 53 3.24 -3.58 -12.67
C ALA A 53 2.82 -2.24 -12.07
N HIS A 54 3.79 -1.37 -11.79
CA HIS A 54 3.53 -0.05 -11.24
C HIS A 54 2.89 0.90 -12.28
N ASP A 55 3.35 0.82 -13.52
CA ASP A 55 2.86 1.60 -14.65
C ASP A 55 3.18 0.88 -15.96
N TYR A 56 2.77 1.49 -17.08
CA TYR A 56 2.99 0.89 -18.39
C TYR A 56 4.44 0.93 -18.87
N ASP A 57 5.26 1.81 -18.32
CA ASP A 57 6.69 1.83 -18.63
C ASP A 57 7.37 0.64 -17.94
N ASP A 58 7.05 0.40 -16.65
CA ASP A 58 7.49 -0.81 -15.93
C ASP A 58 7.02 -2.09 -16.66
N ALA A 59 5.77 -2.15 -17.07
CA ALA A 59 5.23 -3.31 -17.79
C ALA A 59 5.88 -3.55 -19.17
N ALA A 60 6.41 -2.51 -19.82
CA ALA A 60 7.09 -2.61 -21.11
C ALA A 60 8.54 -3.10 -21.00
N TRP A 61 9.21 -2.85 -19.86
CA TRP A 61 10.61 -3.22 -19.64
C TRP A 61 10.82 -4.68 -19.24
N ARG A 62 9.77 -5.37 -18.80
CA ARG A 62 9.81 -6.76 -18.35
C ARG A 62 8.53 -7.47 -18.78
N LEU A 63 8.52 -8.79 -18.70
CA LEU A 63 7.28 -9.59 -18.82
C LEU A 63 6.67 -9.69 -17.41
N PRO A 64 5.71 -8.84 -17.03
CA PRO A 64 5.09 -8.90 -15.72
C PRO A 64 4.24 -10.15 -15.58
N HIS A 65 4.22 -10.72 -14.37
CA HIS A 65 3.24 -11.75 -14.02
C HIS A 65 1.82 -11.17 -14.14
N THR A 66 0.87 -12.03 -14.44
CA THR A 66 -0.54 -11.67 -14.30
C THR A 66 -0.96 -11.72 -12.82
N LEU A 67 -2.07 -11.05 -12.49
CA LEU A 67 -2.63 -11.13 -11.15
C LEU A 67 -2.96 -12.58 -10.76
N ASP A 68 -3.59 -13.34 -11.65
CA ASP A 68 -3.95 -14.74 -11.39
C ASP A 68 -2.73 -15.61 -11.09
N GLU A 69 -1.64 -15.46 -11.88
CA GLU A 69 -0.38 -16.17 -11.61
C GLU A 69 0.21 -15.81 -10.26
N ALA A 70 0.17 -14.52 -9.88
CA ALA A 70 0.66 -14.06 -8.60
C ALA A 70 -0.20 -14.55 -7.43
N LEU A 71 -1.52 -14.48 -7.56
CA LEU A 71 -2.45 -14.97 -6.53
C LEU A 71 -2.31 -16.49 -6.35
N ALA A 72 -2.11 -17.26 -7.43
CA ALA A 72 -1.83 -18.70 -7.33
C ALA A 72 -0.55 -18.99 -6.53
N HIS A 73 0.52 -18.21 -6.70
CA HIS A 73 1.75 -18.33 -5.91
C HIS A 73 1.51 -17.96 -4.44
N LEU A 74 0.84 -16.82 -4.18
CA LEU A 74 0.57 -16.30 -2.85
C LEU A 74 -0.51 -17.08 -2.07
N ALA A 75 -1.31 -17.90 -2.74
CA ALA A 75 -2.28 -18.81 -2.12
C ALA A 75 -1.65 -20.06 -1.53
N SER A 76 -0.35 -20.31 -1.77
CA SER A 76 0.36 -21.47 -1.21
C SER A 76 0.45 -21.40 0.32
N ASP A 77 0.59 -22.56 0.97
CA ASP A 77 0.67 -22.71 2.43
C ASP A 77 1.79 -21.86 3.07
N ALA A 78 2.87 -21.61 2.33
CA ALA A 78 3.97 -20.74 2.78
C ALA A 78 3.51 -19.32 3.15
N PHE A 79 2.50 -18.79 2.45
CA PHE A 79 1.94 -17.46 2.67
C PHE A 79 0.64 -17.46 3.49
N ALA A 80 0.26 -18.56 4.12
CA ALA A 80 -1.04 -18.69 4.81
C ALA A 80 -1.29 -17.62 5.90
N GLY A 81 -0.22 -17.14 6.55
CA GLY A 81 -0.30 -16.10 7.60
C GLY A 81 -0.09 -14.66 7.09
N ILE A 82 0.11 -14.46 5.79
CA ILE A 82 0.44 -13.15 5.21
C ILE A 82 -0.82 -12.44 4.71
N GLU A 83 -0.96 -11.16 5.06
CA GLU A 83 -1.96 -10.27 4.46
C GLU A 83 -1.42 -9.63 3.17
N PHE A 84 -2.30 -9.07 2.36
CA PHE A 84 -1.93 -8.45 1.09
C PHE A 84 -2.52 -7.05 0.95
N ASP A 85 -1.69 -6.09 0.52
CA ASP A 85 -2.14 -4.78 0.05
C ASP A 85 -2.09 -4.77 -1.48
N VAL A 86 -3.25 -4.77 -2.10
CA VAL A 86 -3.44 -4.80 -3.56
C VAL A 86 -3.65 -3.39 -4.06
N ASP A 87 -2.57 -2.72 -4.55
CA ASP A 87 -2.65 -1.31 -4.96
C ASP A 87 -3.12 -1.16 -6.42
N LEU A 88 -4.33 -0.64 -6.61
CA LEU A 88 -4.92 -0.37 -7.91
C LEU A 88 -4.37 0.94 -8.51
N LYS A 89 -3.63 0.81 -9.61
CA LYS A 89 -2.95 1.95 -10.27
C LYS A 89 -3.86 2.82 -11.12
N LEU A 90 -4.97 2.28 -11.63
CA LEU A 90 -5.95 2.97 -12.46
C LEU A 90 -7.37 2.58 -12.06
N PRO A 91 -8.39 3.35 -12.42
CA PRO A 91 -9.79 2.93 -12.30
C PRO A 91 -10.24 2.06 -13.47
N GLY A 92 -11.34 1.31 -13.29
CA GLY A 92 -12.10 0.63 -14.34
C GLY A 92 -11.91 -0.88 -14.42
N TYR A 93 -11.20 -1.50 -13.45
CA TYR A 93 -11.02 -2.97 -13.39
C TYR A 93 -11.23 -3.55 -11.98
N GLU A 94 -11.82 -2.77 -11.11
CA GLU A 94 -12.01 -3.06 -9.69
C GLU A 94 -12.72 -4.41 -9.47
N LEU A 95 -13.79 -4.66 -10.22
CA LEU A 95 -14.57 -5.90 -10.08
C LEU A 95 -13.77 -7.14 -10.50
N ARG A 96 -12.92 -7.02 -11.53
CA ARG A 96 -12.04 -8.11 -11.96
C ARG A 96 -11.00 -8.46 -10.90
N VAL A 97 -10.50 -7.46 -10.14
CA VAL A 97 -9.60 -7.71 -9.01
C VAL A 97 -10.34 -8.42 -7.88
N LEU A 98 -11.58 -7.99 -7.57
CA LEU A 98 -12.41 -8.67 -6.58
C LEU A 98 -12.69 -10.13 -6.97
N ASP A 99 -13.03 -10.38 -8.24
CA ASP A 99 -13.31 -11.73 -8.73
C ASP A 99 -12.04 -12.61 -8.63
N ALA A 100 -10.88 -12.10 -9.06
CA ALA A 100 -9.63 -12.84 -8.94
C ALA A 100 -9.28 -13.16 -7.46
N LEU A 101 -9.43 -12.19 -6.54
CA LEU A 101 -9.20 -12.42 -5.11
C LEU A 101 -10.18 -13.45 -4.52
N ARG A 102 -11.43 -13.45 -4.98
CA ARG A 102 -12.45 -14.41 -4.56
C ARG A 102 -12.15 -15.82 -5.07
N ASP A 103 -11.78 -15.94 -6.34
CA ASP A 103 -11.48 -17.22 -6.99
C ASP A 103 -10.26 -17.91 -6.34
N HIS A 104 -9.31 -17.14 -5.82
CA HIS A 104 -8.16 -17.64 -5.07
C HIS A 104 -8.37 -17.72 -3.55
N GLY A 105 -9.57 -17.39 -3.02
CA GLY A 105 -9.88 -17.45 -1.59
C GLY A 105 -9.08 -16.45 -0.74
N MET A 106 -8.73 -15.28 -1.29
CA MET A 106 -7.81 -14.33 -0.64
C MET A 106 -8.49 -13.05 -0.16
N LEU A 107 -9.80 -12.87 -0.34
CA LEU A 107 -10.52 -11.64 0.06
C LEU A 107 -10.34 -11.29 1.53
N ASP A 108 -10.41 -12.26 2.43
CA ASP A 108 -10.34 -12.04 3.87
C ASP A 108 -8.96 -11.54 4.35
N ARG A 109 -7.92 -11.79 3.54
CA ARG A 109 -6.55 -11.35 3.80
C ARG A 109 -6.14 -10.12 3.01
N ALA A 110 -7.04 -9.60 2.14
CA ALA A 110 -6.77 -8.46 1.30
C ALA A 110 -7.15 -7.13 1.96
N LEU A 111 -6.32 -6.13 1.72
CA LEU A 111 -6.62 -4.72 1.75
C LEU A 111 -6.44 -4.22 0.33
N ILE A 112 -7.45 -3.58 -0.25
CA ILE A 112 -7.33 -3.03 -1.60
C ILE A 112 -7.12 -1.53 -1.50
N SER A 113 -5.96 -1.06 -1.97
CA SER A 113 -5.63 0.36 -1.92
C SER A 113 -5.67 1.02 -3.29
N SER A 114 -5.88 2.32 -3.31
CA SER A 114 -5.82 3.14 -4.52
C SER A 114 -5.71 4.62 -4.22
N GLN A 115 -5.09 5.36 -5.14
CA GLN A 115 -5.12 6.84 -5.18
C GLN A 115 -6.48 7.37 -5.70
N TYR A 116 -7.30 6.51 -6.29
CA TYR A 116 -8.59 6.87 -6.89
C TYR A 116 -9.74 6.48 -5.96
N ARG A 117 -10.30 7.48 -5.28
CA ARG A 117 -11.44 7.26 -4.38
C ARG A 117 -12.68 6.68 -5.10
N SER A 118 -12.82 6.96 -6.41
CA SER A 118 -13.85 6.33 -7.24
C SER A 118 -13.74 4.80 -7.24
N SER A 119 -12.51 4.27 -7.33
CA SER A 119 -12.27 2.83 -7.28
C SER A 119 -12.68 2.26 -5.92
N LEU A 120 -12.32 2.94 -4.81
CA LEU A 120 -12.73 2.52 -3.47
C LEU A 120 -14.27 2.51 -3.31
N THR A 121 -14.95 3.49 -3.92
CA THR A 121 -16.43 3.54 -3.92
C THR A 121 -17.03 2.36 -4.67
N VAL A 122 -16.48 2.00 -5.83
CA VAL A 122 -16.94 0.83 -6.61
C VAL A 122 -16.75 -0.44 -5.82
N ILE A 123 -15.56 -0.65 -5.23
CA ILE A 123 -15.25 -1.85 -4.44
C ILE A 123 -16.14 -1.93 -3.22
N ARG A 124 -16.31 -0.84 -2.45
CA ARG A 124 -17.17 -0.81 -1.26
C ARG A 124 -18.63 -1.17 -1.59
N GLY A 125 -19.12 -0.75 -2.76
CA GLY A 125 -20.47 -1.12 -3.22
C GLY A 125 -20.62 -2.58 -3.62
N ALA A 126 -19.57 -3.20 -4.15
CA ALA A 126 -19.60 -4.58 -4.63
C ALA A 126 -19.22 -5.60 -3.55
N GLU A 127 -18.30 -5.25 -2.63
CA GLU A 127 -17.80 -6.12 -1.57
C GLU A 127 -17.61 -5.28 -0.28
N PRO A 128 -18.65 -5.09 0.51
CA PRO A 128 -18.59 -4.25 1.72
C PRO A 128 -17.63 -4.76 2.80
N SER A 129 -17.29 -6.05 2.79
CA SER A 129 -16.44 -6.68 3.82
C SER A 129 -14.94 -6.49 3.58
N VAL A 130 -14.51 -6.22 2.34
CA VAL A 130 -13.09 -6.05 2.04
C VAL A 130 -12.55 -4.75 2.60
N ARG A 131 -11.33 -4.80 3.15
CA ARG A 131 -10.66 -3.61 3.68
C ARG A 131 -10.17 -2.72 2.55
N LEU A 132 -10.36 -1.41 2.69
CA LEU A 132 -10.00 -0.40 1.69
C LEU A 132 -8.97 0.59 2.22
N GLY A 133 -7.93 0.84 1.42
CA GLY A 133 -6.86 1.79 1.67
C GLY A 133 -6.93 3.01 0.74
N TRP A 134 -6.99 4.22 1.31
CA TRP A 134 -6.87 5.42 0.50
C TRP A 134 -5.41 5.87 0.42
N SER A 135 -4.80 5.80 -0.78
CA SER A 135 -3.39 6.16 -1.00
C SER A 135 -3.21 7.65 -1.28
N VAL A 136 -2.29 8.29 -0.55
CA VAL A 136 -1.97 9.73 -0.66
C VAL A 136 -0.46 9.98 -0.58
N PRO A 137 0.05 11.00 -1.32
CA PRO A 137 -0.64 11.87 -2.25
C PRO A 137 -0.87 11.18 -3.61
N LYS A 138 -1.81 11.70 -4.39
CA LYS A 138 -1.95 11.28 -5.79
C LYS A 138 -0.83 11.91 -6.61
N LEU A 139 0.23 11.15 -6.88
CA LEU A 139 1.38 11.59 -7.65
C LEU A 139 1.45 10.81 -8.97
N ARG A 140 1.65 11.53 -10.08
CA ARG A 140 1.96 10.93 -11.38
C ARG A 140 3.47 10.88 -11.66
N ARG A 141 4.25 11.72 -10.99
CA ARG A 141 5.72 11.81 -11.07
C ARG A 141 6.26 12.31 -9.74
N ASP A 142 7.50 11.94 -9.40
CA ASP A 142 8.18 12.46 -8.23
C ASP A 142 8.43 13.97 -8.38
N PRO A 143 7.78 14.84 -7.57
CA PRO A 143 7.93 16.29 -7.67
C PRO A 143 9.27 16.79 -7.12
N PHE A 144 10.06 15.93 -6.44
CA PHE A 144 11.36 16.31 -5.86
C PHE A 144 12.54 16.14 -6.83
N ARG A 145 12.29 15.75 -8.07
CA ARG A 145 13.34 15.62 -9.11
C ARG A 145 13.89 16.95 -9.63
N SER A 146 13.18 18.06 -9.43
CA SER A 146 13.58 19.39 -9.92
C SER A 146 13.51 20.41 -8.79
N ARG A 147 14.49 21.35 -8.71
CA ARG A 147 14.51 22.42 -7.72
C ARG A 147 13.26 23.30 -7.76
N VAL A 148 12.71 23.55 -8.94
CA VAL A 148 11.50 24.37 -9.13
C VAL A 148 10.26 23.65 -8.59
N THR A 149 10.12 22.35 -8.88
CA THR A 149 8.98 21.55 -8.39
C THR A 149 9.11 21.23 -6.90
N THR A 150 10.31 21.18 -6.36
CA THR A 150 10.56 20.91 -4.92
C THR A 150 9.95 21.97 -4.02
N ALA A 151 10.09 23.27 -4.35
CA ALA A 151 9.52 24.35 -3.52
C ALA A 151 7.98 24.25 -3.48
N ALA A 152 7.35 24.07 -4.63
CA ALA A 152 5.89 23.87 -4.70
C ALA A 152 5.44 22.61 -3.97
N ALA A 153 6.20 21.52 -4.06
CA ALA A 153 5.93 20.28 -3.35
C ALA A 153 6.02 20.45 -1.83
N LEU A 154 6.98 21.19 -1.33
CA LEU A 154 7.10 21.48 0.11
C LEU A 154 5.91 22.29 0.63
N ILE A 155 5.45 23.29 -0.13
CA ILE A 155 4.24 24.05 0.22
C ILE A 155 3.02 23.12 0.24
N ALA A 156 2.88 22.25 -0.76
CA ALA A 156 1.79 21.29 -0.82
C ALA A 156 1.83 20.29 0.37
N VAL A 157 3.01 19.86 0.79
CA VAL A 157 3.19 19.02 1.98
C VAL A 157 2.72 19.77 3.23
N GLN A 158 3.12 21.03 3.43
CA GLN A 158 2.69 21.85 4.57
C GLN A 158 1.18 22.07 4.58
N ALA A 159 0.58 22.39 3.45
CA ALA A 159 -0.88 22.48 3.34
C ALA A 159 -1.57 21.15 3.67
N SER A 160 -0.98 20.04 3.23
CA SER A 160 -1.49 18.69 3.52
C SER A 160 -1.44 18.37 5.02
N HIS A 161 -0.42 18.80 5.76
CA HIS A 161 -0.35 18.60 7.22
C HIS A 161 -1.56 19.22 7.96
N VAL A 162 -2.15 20.29 7.42
CA VAL A 162 -3.33 20.93 7.99
C VAL A 162 -4.62 20.28 7.55
N ILE A 163 -4.74 19.97 6.26
CA ILE A 163 -6.01 19.56 5.63
C ILE A 163 -6.24 18.05 5.72
N LEU A 164 -5.19 17.24 5.53
CA LEU A 164 -5.30 15.78 5.42
C LEU A 164 -5.86 15.12 6.68
N PRO A 165 -5.48 15.50 7.92
CA PRO A 165 -6.03 14.88 9.12
C PRO A 165 -7.56 14.91 9.16
N GLY A 166 -8.17 16.08 8.91
CA GLY A 166 -9.62 16.21 8.89
C GLY A 166 -10.30 15.44 7.77
N ARG A 167 -9.67 15.39 6.58
CA ARG A 167 -10.20 14.64 5.43
C ARG A 167 -10.11 13.13 5.63
N ALA A 168 -8.98 12.63 6.12
CA ALA A 168 -8.76 11.23 6.40
C ALA A 168 -9.71 10.72 7.49
N GLY A 169 -9.76 11.40 8.63
CA GLY A 169 -10.67 11.01 9.70
C GLY A 169 -12.15 11.06 9.29
N ARG A 170 -12.55 11.96 8.39
CA ARG A 170 -13.91 11.98 7.84
C ARG A 170 -14.14 10.78 6.93
N ALA A 171 -13.26 10.51 5.97
CA ALA A 171 -13.40 9.41 5.04
C ALA A 171 -13.55 8.07 5.77
N ILE A 172 -12.75 7.84 6.82
CA ILE A 172 -12.82 6.63 7.65
C ILE A 172 -14.15 6.55 8.39
N ARG A 173 -14.56 7.61 9.10
CA ARG A 173 -15.85 7.61 9.82
C ARG A 173 -17.07 7.39 8.93
N HIS A 174 -17.00 7.78 7.67
CA HIS A 174 -18.07 7.57 6.69
C HIS A 174 -17.97 6.22 5.97
N GLY A 175 -17.00 5.36 6.33
CA GLY A 175 -16.80 4.04 5.71
C GLY A 175 -16.30 4.08 4.27
N GLU A 176 -15.78 5.22 3.81
CA GLU A 176 -15.22 5.36 2.46
C GLU A 176 -13.89 4.60 2.30
N CYS A 177 -13.16 4.43 3.41
CA CYS A 177 -11.97 3.59 3.53
C CYS A 177 -11.76 3.17 5.00
N ASP A 178 -10.98 2.12 5.21
CA ASP A 178 -10.63 1.58 6.52
C ASP A 178 -9.21 1.99 6.92
N ALA A 179 -8.37 2.26 5.92
CA ALA A 179 -6.98 2.65 6.11
C ALA A 179 -6.61 3.87 5.25
N LEU A 180 -5.62 4.62 5.74
CA LEU A 180 -4.90 5.64 4.97
C LEU A 180 -3.50 5.10 4.64
N MET A 181 -3.13 5.07 3.35
CA MET A 181 -1.80 4.72 2.85
C MET A 181 -1.07 6.02 2.54
N ALA A 182 -0.24 6.52 3.46
CA ALA A 182 0.33 7.87 3.35
C ALA A 182 1.84 7.84 3.06
N HIS A 183 2.28 8.70 2.14
CA HIS A 183 3.71 8.97 2.00
C HIS A 183 4.27 9.55 3.30
N TRP A 184 5.45 9.09 3.75
CA TRP A 184 6.03 9.46 5.04
C TRP A 184 6.14 10.97 5.30
N ARG A 185 6.32 11.80 4.26
CA ARG A 185 6.35 13.27 4.38
C ARG A 185 5.03 13.89 4.83
N LEU A 186 3.92 13.18 4.70
CA LEU A 186 2.60 13.66 5.11
C LEU A 186 2.25 13.27 6.54
N VAL A 187 3.05 12.39 7.15
CA VAL A 187 2.76 11.84 8.48
C VAL A 187 3.14 12.87 9.56
N THR A 188 2.17 13.18 10.39
CA THR A 188 2.31 14.06 11.56
C THR A 188 1.59 13.41 12.75
N PRO A 189 1.93 13.76 14.01
CA PRO A 189 1.18 13.29 15.19
C PRO A 189 -0.33 13.56 15.08
N ARG A 190 -0.70 14.70 14.48
CA ARG A 190 -2.11 15.07 14.25
C ARG A 190 -2.80 14.14 13.25
N LEU A 191 -2.09 13.70 12.20
CA LEU A 191 -2.64 12.74 11.23
C LEU A 191 -2.85 11.37 11.89
N VAL A 192 -1.84 10.86 12.60
CA VAL A 192 -1.93 9.61 13.35
C VAL A 192 -3.13 9.62 14.29
N HIS A 193 -3.22 10.65 15.14
CA HIS A 193 -4.33 10.78 16.07
C HIS A 193 -5.70 10.83 15.35
N SER A 194 -5.81 11.59 14.25
CA SER A 194 -7.07 11.74 13.52
C SER A 194 -7.56 10.45 12.88
N VAL A 195 -6.64 9.64 12.33
CA VAL A 195 -6.93 8.33 11.75
C VAL A 195 -7.34 7.34 12.84
N GLN A 196 -6.58 7.25 13.93
CA GLN A 196 -6.86 6.35 15.05
C GLN A 196 -8.17 6.71 15.76
N ALA A 197 -8.42 8.00 16.00
CA ALA A 197 -9.67 8.47 16.62
C ALA A 197 -10.91 8.20 15.73
N ALA A 198 -10.70 8.01 14.43
CA ALA A 198 -11.75 7.59 13.49
C ALA A 198 -11.92 6.07 13.43
N GLY A 199 -11.10 5.29 14.13
CA GLY A 199 -11.10 3.82 14.11
C GLY A 199 -10.36 3.21 12.92
N GLY A 200 -9.58 4.00 12.17
CA GLY A 200 -8.86 3.54 10.99
C GLY A 200 -7.41 3.16 11.25
N GLU A 201 -6.78 2.63 10.21
CA GLU A 201 -5.39 2.21 10.16
C GLU A 201 -4.55 3.22 9.35
N LEU A 202 -3.27 3.41 9.72
CA LEU A 202 -2.34 4.27 8.99
C LEU A 202 -1.11 3.47 8.58
N TYR A 203 -0.96 3.25 7.28
CA TYR A 203 0.24 2.66 6.67
C TYR A 203 1.08 3.74 6.01
N VAL A 204 2.39 3.63 6.15
CA VAL A 204 3.33 4.68 5.70
C VAL A 204 4.32 4.14 4.67
N TRP A 205 4.35 4.77 3.50
CA TRP A 205 5.20 4.41 2.37
C TRP A 205 6.06 5.57 1.87
N THR A 206 7.18 5.40 1.18
CA THR A 206 8.01 4.22 1.29
C THR A 206 9.14 4.56 2.26
N VAL A 207 9.44 3.67 3.19
CA VAL A 207 10.39 3.91 4.27
C VAL A 207 11.53 2.90 4.17
N ASP A 208 12.66 3.34 3.63
CA ASP A 208 13.83 2.51 3.36
C ASP A 208 15.06 2.92 4.21
N GLU A 209 14.82 3.67 5.30
CA GLU A 209 15.87 4.15 6.19
C GLU A 209 15.49 3.86 7.65
N LEU A 210 16.40 3.24 8.40
CA LEU A 210 16.17 2.86 9.81
C LEU A 210 15.78 4.03 10.72
N PRO A 211 16.40 5.23 10.64
CA PRO A 211 15.98 6.36 11.47
C PRO A 211 14.52 6.78 11.21
N ARG A 212 14.08 6.71 9.94
CA ARG A 212 12.70 7.03 9.56
C ARG A 212 11.72 5.94 10.02
N LEU A 213 12.12 4.67 9.90
CA LEU A 213 11.34 3.55 10.41
C LEU A 213 11.05 3.71 11.91
N ARG A 214 12.09 3.97 12.71
CA ARG A 214 11.95 4.22 14.17
C ARG A 214 11.09 5.44 14.47
N ALA A 215 11.18 6.50 13.67
CA ALA A 215 10.32 7.68 13.83
C ALA A 215 8.84 7.35 13.59
N MET A 216 8.53 6.53 12.58
CA MET A 216 7.15 6.10 12.29
C MET A 216 6.62 5.18 13.39
N GLU A 217 7.43 4.25 13.89
CA GLU A 217 7.09 3.40 15.03
C GLU A 217 6.78 4.25 16.28
N THR A 218 7.64 5.21 16.61
CA THR A 218 7.44 6.14 17.74
C THR A 218 6.16 6.97 17.61
N LEU A 219 5.80 7.34 16.39
CA LEU A 219 4.53 8.04 16.12
C LEU A 219 3.30 7.14 16.29
N GLY A 220 3.47 5.82 16.36
CA GLY A 220 2.40 4.85 16.55
C GLY A 220 1.56 4.61 15.30
N VAL A 221 2.16 4.65 14.11
CA VAL A 221 1.48 4.24 12.87
C VAL A 221 1.13 2.74 12.91
N THR A 222 0.13 2.31 12.16
CA THR A 222 -0.30 0.90 12.13
C THR A 222 0.73 0.02 11.46
N GLY A 223 1.31 0.48 10.34
CA GLY A 223 2.30 -0.29 9.60
C GLY A 223 3.21 0.60 8.76
N VAL A 224 4.33 0.03 8.37
CA VAL A 224 5.33 0.66 7.51
C VAL A 224 5.59 -0.22 6.30
N ILE A 225 5.59 0.41 5.13
CA ILE A 225 5.82 -0.21 3.82
C ILE A 225 7.25 0.12 3.39
N SER A 226 8.09 -0.91 3.21
CA SER A 226 9.51 -0.78 2.86
C SER A 226 9.91 -1.66 1.68
N ASN A 227 10.79 -1.15 0.82
CA ASN A 227 11.44 -1.95 -0.23
C ASN A 227 12.49 -2.92 0.36
N ASP A 228 13.02 -2.62 1.55
CA ASP A 228 13.99 -3.46 2.25
C ASP A 228 13.41 -3.94 3.59
N PRO A 229 12.62 -5.03 3.60
CA PRO A 229 12.03 -5.53 4.83
C PRO A 229 13.02 -6.07 5.87
N ARG A 230 14.32 -6.24 5.53
CA ARG A 230 15.37 -6.57 6.49
C ARG A 230 15.53 -5.49 7.56
N LEU A 231 15.14 -4.25 7.26
CA LEU A 231 15.15 -3.14 8.23
C LEU A 231 14.30 -3.43 9.47
N PHE A 232 13.25 -4.24 9.34
CA PHE A 232 12.36 -4.55 10.45
C PHE A 232 13.03 -5.39 11.55
N ALA A 233 14.10 -6.13 11.23
CA ALA A 233 14.86 -6.87 12.23
C ALA A 233 15.47 -5.95 13.32
N ALA A 234 15.73 -4.69 13.00
CA ALA A 234 16.28 -3.72 13.95
C ALA A 234 15.22 -3.10 14.90
N LEU A 235 13.93 -3.45 14.78
CA LEU A 235 12.87 -3.05 15.72
C LEU A 235 12.69 -4.07 16.85
N ALA A 236 13.18 -5.30 16.68
CA ALA A 236 13.04 -6.38 17.64
C ALA A 236 14.06 -6.32 18.80
N THR A 237 14.92 -5.31 18.81
CA THR A 237 15.95 -5.04 19.85
C THR A 237 15.61 -3.79 20.62
#